data_969df8b497159642cc2b7d9553225317
#
_entry.id   969df8b497159642cc2b7d9553225317
#
_cell.length_a   1.000
_cell.length_b   1.000
_cell.length_c   1.000
_cell.angle_alpha   90.00
_cell.angle_beta   90.00
_cell.angle_gamma   90.00
#
_symmetry.space_group_name_H-M   'P 1'
#
loop_
_entity.id
_entity.type
_entity.pdbx_description
1 polymer ?
#
loop_
_entity_poly.entity_id
_entity_poly.type
_entity_poly.pdbx_seq_one_letter_code
_entity_poly.pdbx_strand_id
1 'polypeptide(L)'
;MHYYFAYGSNLHHLQMKRRCPKCRFIKKHILHGYRLTFRSKYGACDIEKKLGKKVYGALYIISKCAEKRLDVYEEYPTLYKKIYFNYKKNKVMTYTMVRKTKLVPPTRRYLDIVKQGYKDCKLNIKSLQTALQPVAHLQR
;
A
#
# COMPACT_ATOMS: atom_id res chain seq x y z
N MET A 1 9.28 -18.25 -1.12
CA MET A 1 9.28 -16.90 -0.52
C MET A 1 9.56 -15.86 -1.57
N HIS A 2 8.92 -14.71 -1.49
CA HIS A 2 9.08 -13.66 -2.48
C HIS A 2 8.83 -12.29 -1.85
N TYR A 3 9.15 -11.24 -2.61
CA TYR A 3 9.03 -9.86 -2.11
C TYR A 3 7.64 -9.31 -2.32
N TYR A 4 7.18 -8.51 -1.35
CA TYR A 4 5.93 -7.79 -1.38
C TYR A 4 6.18 -6.33 -0.99
N PHE A 5 5.64 -5.39 -1.77
CA PHE A 5 5.72 -3.96 -1.49
C PHE A 5 4.40 -3.48 -0.89
N ALA A 6 4.46 -3.04 0.36
CA ALA A 6 3.33 -2.46 1.09
C ALA A 6 3.41 -0.94 1.03
N TYR A 7 2.26 -0.29 0.81
CA TYR A 7 2.23 1.18 0.75
C TYR A 7 1.03 1.79 1.50
N GLY A 8 0.18 0.99 2.08
CA GLY A 8 -1.01 1.42 2.81
C GLY A 8 -1.08 0.83 4.22
N SER A 9 -2.20 0.22 4.56
CA SER A 9 -2.41 -0.29 5.93
C SER A 9 -1.42 -1.38 6.33
N ASN A 10 -0.84 -2.10 5.38
CA ASN A 10 0.16 -3.13 5.67
C ASN A 10 1.53 -2.57 6.04
N LEU A 11 1.69 -1.25 6.01
CA LEU A 11 2.86 -0.58 6.60
C LEU A 11 2.83 -0.65 8.12
N HIS A 12 1.64 -0.78 8.70
CA HIS A 12 1.46 -0.90 10.14
C HIS A 12 1.97 -2.28 10.58
N HIS A 13 3.08 -2.31 11.33
CA HIS A 13 3.79 -3.56 11.64
C HIS A 13 2.92 -4.55 12.40
N LEU A 14 2.18 -4.09 13.39
CA LEU A 14 1.31 -4.98 14.15
C LEU A 14 0.21 -5.58 13.28
N GLN A 15 -0.38 -4.76 12.40
CA GLN A 15 -1.43 -5.23 11.50
C GLN A 15 -0.89 -6.24 10.48
N MET A 16 0.28 -5.93 9.91
CA MET A 16 0.91 -6.84 8.95
C MET A 16 1.28 -8.17 9.63
N LYS A 17 1.75 -8.12 10.86
CA LYS A 17 2.09 -9.32 11.63
C LYS A 17 0.85 -10.18 11.88
N ARG A 18 -0.31 -9.58 12.12
CA ARG A 18 -1.57 -10.32 12.30
C ARG A 18 -2.00 -11.02 11.02
N ARG A 19 -1.83 -10.35 9.86
CA ARG A 19 -2.20 -10.91 8.57
C ARG A 19 -1.21 -11.95 8.07
N CYS A 20 0.08 -11.73 8.35
CA CYS A 20 1.17 -12.55 7.86
C CYS A 20 2.19 -12.74 8.99
N PRO A 21 1.91 -13.66 9.96
CA PRO A 21 2.74 -13.78 11.16
C PRO A 21 4.21 -14.06 10.90
N LYS A 22 4.54 -14.72 9.79
CA LYS A 22 5.92 -15.10 9.48
C LYS A 22 6.58 -14.21 8.43
N CYS A 23 5.94 -13.12 8.04
CA CYS A 23 6.55 -12.19 7.11
C CYS A 23 7.69 -11.43 7.79
N ARG A 24 8.63 -10.95 6.98
CA ARG A 24 9.76 -10.16 7.49
C ARG A 24 9.82 -8.83 6.80
N PHE A 25 9.87 -7.77 7.60
CA PHE A 25 10.17 -6.43 7.11
C PHE A 25 11.65 -6.38 6.69
N ILE A 26 11.92 -5.95 5.47
CA ILE A 26 13.28 -5.87 4.96
C ILE A 26 13.80 -4.45 5.04
N LYS A 27 13.09 -3.51 4.42
CA LYS A 27 13.51 -2.12 4.42
C LYS A 27 12.42 -1.24 3.82
N LYS A 28 12.52 0.06 4.08
CA LYS A 28 11.71 1.04 3.34
C LYS A 28 12.19 1.10 1.89
N HIS A 29 11.27 1.43 0.99
CA HIS A 29 11.54 1.45 -0.44
C HIS A 29 10.70 2.52 -1.13
N ILE A 30 11.20 3.05 -2.22
CA ILE A 30 10.50 4.05 -3.02
C ILE A 30 10.19 3.45 -4.39
N LEU A 31 8.91 3.46 -4.78
CA LEU A 31 8.48 3.04 -6.11
C LEU A 31 8.30 4.28 -6.97
N HIS A 32 9.18 4.47 -7.95
CA HIS A 32 9.15 5.63 -8.85
C HIS A 32 8.16 5.42 -9.97
N GLY A 33 7.59 6.53 -10.48
CA GLY A 33 6.67 6.50 -11.61
C GLY A 33 5.24 6.16 -11.23
N TYR A 34 4.92 6.23 -9.95
CA TYR A 34 3.58 5.99 -9.41
C TYR A 34 3.24 7.09 -8.41
N ARG A 35 1.95 7.30 -8.20
CA ARG A 35 1.47 8.19 -7.13
C ARG A 35 0.47 7.45 -6.24
N LEU A 36 0.41 7.87 -4.97
CA LEU A 36 -0.53 7.33 -3.99
C LEU A 36 -1.86 8.07 -4.11
N THR A 37 -2.95 7.31 -4.13
CA THR A 37 -4.31 7.86 -4.15
C THR A 37 -5.18 7.13 -3.14
N PHE A 38 -6.38 7.68 -2.88
CA PHE A 38 -7.39 7.06 -2.02
C PHE A 38 -8.65 6.88 -2.83
N ARG A 39 -9.13 5.66 -2.96
CA ARG A 39 -10.25 5.32 -3.82
C ARG A 39 -11.15 4.27 -3.20
N SER A 40 -12.18 3.89 -3.92
CA SER A 40 -13.21 2.93 -3.58
C SER A 40 -14.13 3.42 -2.46
N LYS A 41 -15.18 2.67 -2.18
CA LYS A 41 -16.09 2.99 -1.08
C LYS A 41 -15.37 3.05 0.28
N TYR A 42 -14.18 2.44 0.37
CA TYR A 42 -13.41 2.40 1.61
C TYR A 42 -12.49 3.61 1.79
N GLY A 43 -12.22 4.37 0.73
CA GLY A 43 -11.18 5.40 0.78
C GLY A 43 -9.82 4.78 1.04
N ALA A 44 -9.57 3.59 0.48
CA ALA A 44 -8.34 2.85 0.71
C ALA A 44 -7.22 3.32 -0.21
N CYS A 45 -5.98 3.08 0.23
CA CYS A 45 -4.80 3.41 -0.56
C CYS A 45 -4.77 2.63 -1.86
N ASP A 46 -4.39 3.32 -2.92
CA ASP A 46 -4.16 2.75 -4.24
C ASP A 46 -2.97 3.46 -4.86
N ILE A 47 -2.39 2.88 -5.88
CA ILE A 47 -1.32 3.50 -6.65
C ILE A 47 -1.68 3.48 -8.12
N GLU A 48 -1.23 4.50 -8.85
CA GLU A 48 -1.42 4.56 -10.29
C GLU A 48 -0.20 5.18 -10.95
N LYS A 49 0.05 4.81 -12.19
CA LYS A 49 1.19 5.35 -12.92
C LYS A 49 1.09 6.86 -13.04
N LYS A 50 2.18 7.55 -12.72
CA LYS A 50 2.27 8.99 -12.86
C LYS A 50 3.73 9.39 -13.00
N LEU A 51 4.09 9.87 -14.19
CA LEU A 51 5.48 10.29 -14.47
C LEU A 51 5.92 11.36 -13.47
N GLY A 52 7.11 11.20 -12.94
CA GLY A 52 7.72 12.18 -12.02
C GLY A 52 7.25 12.06 -10.57
N LYS A 53 6.33 11.14 -10.28
CA LYS A 53 5.86 10.91 -8.91
C LYS A 53 6.49 9.64 -8.33
N LYS A 54 6.32 9.46 -7.02
CA LYS A 54 6.87 8.29 -6.32
C LYS A 54 5.99 7.94 -5.13
N VAL A 55 6.01 6.64 -4.77
CA VAL A 55 5.26 6.11 -3.64
C VAL A 55 6.26 5.56 -2.63
N TYR A 56 6.12 5.98 -1.39
CA TYR A 56 6.92 5.48 -0.29
C TYR A 56 6.25 4.24 0.31
N GLY A 57 7.03 3.23 0.58
CA GLY A 57 6.50 2.01 1.15
C GLY A 57 7.59 1.14 1.76
N ALA A 58 7.28 -0.13 1.94
CA ALA A 58 8.16 -1.08 2.59
C ALA A 58 8.20 -2.41 1.84
N LEU A 59 9.39 -3.00 1.79
CA LEU A 59 9.57 -4.33 1.23
C LEU A 59 9.49 -5.35 2.36
N TYR A 60 8.70 -6.38 2.12
CA TYR A 60 8.56 -7.55 2.99
C TYR A 60 8.93 -8.80 2.21
N ILE A 61 9.44 -9.80 2.93
CA ILE A 61 9.51 -11.16 2.38
C ILE A 61 8.32 -11.93 2.94
N ILE A 62 7.54 -12.52 2.04
CA ILE A 62 6.34 -13.28 2.40
C ILE A 62 6.36 -14.66 1.76
N SER A 63 5.65 -15.62 2.37
CA SER A 63 5.44 -16.95 1.81
C SER A 63 4.23 -16.95 0.88
N LYS A 64 4.08 -18.04 0.11
CA LYS A 64 2.88 -18.21 -0.71
C LYS A 64 1.62 -18.29 0.15
N CYS A 65 1.72 -18.89 1.33
CA CYS A 65 0.60 -18.97 2.26
C CYS A 65 0.20 -17.58 2.75
N ALA A 66 1.18 -16.75 3.08
CA ALA A 66 0.93 -15.36 3.49
C ALA A 66 0.31 -14.56 2.35
N GLU A 67 0.77 -14.78 1.12
CA GLU A 67 0.19 -14.10 -0.05
C GLU A 67 -1.30 -14.42 -0.20
N LYS A 68 -1.69 -15.69 0.00
CA LYS A 68 -3.10 -16.07 -0.07
C LYS A 68 -3.96 -15.34 0.97
N ARG A 69 -3.41 -15.12 2.17
CA ARG A 69 -4.11 -14.35 3.21
C ARG A 69 -4.25 -12.89 2.83
N LEU A 70 -3.19 -12.31 2.25
CA LEU A 70 -3.25 -10.94 1.74
C LEU A 70 -4.27 -10.82 0.62
N ASP A 71 -4.32 -11.82 -0.27
CA ASP A 71 -5.29 -11.83 -1.37
C ASP A 71 -6.72 -11.72 -0.86
N VAL A 72 -7.04 -12.46 0.21
CA VAL A 72 -8.38 -12.39 0.83
C VAL A 72 -8.62 -11.00 1.40
N TYR A 73 -7.65 -10.45 2.14
CA TYR A 73 -7.77 -9.13 2.74
C TYR A 73 -7.96 -8.04 1.69
N GLU A 74 -7.25 -8.15 0.57
CA GLU A 74 -7.29 -7.14 -0.50
C GLU A 74 -8.45 -7.37 -1.47
N GLU A 75 -9.29 -8.38 -1.23
CA GLU A 75 -10.38 -8.74 -2.13
C GLU A 75 -9.87 -8.97 -3.57
N TYR A 76 -8.74 -9.68 -3.66
CA TYR A 76 -8.15 -10.06 -4.94
C TYR A 76 -8.94 -11.23 -5.55
N PRO A 77 -9.24 -11.24 -6.83
CA PRO A 77 -8.85 -10.30 -7.88
C PRO A 77 -9.91 -9.24 -8.21
N THR A 78 -10.92 -9.06 -7.34
CA THR A 78 -12.08 -8.20 -7.62
C THR A 78 -11.78 -6.72 -7.39
N LEU A 79 -11.34 -6.36 -6.18
CA LEU A 79 -11.03 -4.98 -5.83
C LEU A 79 -9.61 -4.61 -6.27
N TYR A 80 -8.64 -5.46 -5.91
CA TYR A 80 -7.24 -5.26 -6.28
C TYR A 80 -6.77 -6.36 -7.20
N LYS A 81 -5.83 -6.01 -8.08
CA LYS A 81 -5.05 -6.96 -8.89
C LYS A 81 -3.59 -6.83 -8.51
N LYS A 82 -2.78 -7.77 -8.96
CA LYS A 82 -1.34 -7.77 -8.69
C LYS A 82 -0.57 -7.16 -9.84
N ILE A 83 0.43 -6.35 -9.52
CA ILE A 83 1.41 -5.87 -10.48
C ILE A 83 2.79 -6.20 -9.92
N TYR A 84 3.78 -6.20 -10.80
CA TYR A 84 5.13 -6.61 -10.45
C TYR A 84 6.12 -5.58 -10.94
N PHE A 85 7.17 -5.40 -10.16
CA PHE A 85 8.32 -4.60 -10.57
C PHE A 85 9.59 -5.26 -10.07
N ASN A 86 10.74 -4.79 -10.56
CA ASN A 86 12.02 -5.37 -10.19
C ASN A 86 12.69 -4.56 -9.10
N TYR A 87 13.22 -5.25 -8.11
CA TYR A 87 14.12 -4.69 -7.12
C TYR A 87 15.39 -5.52 -7.16
N LYS A 88 16.51 -4.89 -7.61
CA LYS A 88 17.73 -5.64 -7.92
C LYS A 88 17.36 -6.76 -8.90
N LYS A 89 17.69 -8.01 -8.58
CA LYS A 89 17.36 -9.15 -9.46
C LYS A 89 16.08 -9.87 -9.03
N ASN A 90 15.30 -9.28 -8.13
CA ASN A 90 14.12 -9.92 -7.57
C ASN A 90 12.85 -9.27 -8.10
N LYS A 91 11.84 -10.12 -8.33
CA LYS A 91 10.50 -9.66 -8.68
C LYS A 91 9.75 -9.31 -7.41
N VAL A 92 9.13 -8.14 -7.40
CA VAL A 92 8.36 -7.66 -6.25
C VAL A 92 6.89 -7.56 -6.64
N MET A 93 6.00 -8.11 -5.82
CA MET A 93 4.56 -8.07 -6.01
C MET A 93 3.99 -6.92 -5.21
N THR A 94 3.00 -6.22 -5.78
CA THR A 94 2.18 -5.27 -5.03
C THR A 94 0.76 -5.28 -5.60
N TYR A 95 -0.16 -4.65 -4.87
CA TYR A 95 -1.56 -4.58 -5.28
C TYR A 95 -1.88 -3.21 -5.83
N THR A 96 -2.79 -3.16 -6.81
CA THR A 96 -3.35 -1.92 -7.32
C THR A 96 -4.81 -2.17 -7.66
N MET A 97 -5.67 -1.17 -7.47
CA MET A 97 -7.09 -1.36 -7.71
C MET A 97 -7.37 -1.64 -9.19
N VAL A 98 -8.29 -2.57 -9.43
CA VAL A 98 -8.69 -2.96 -10.79
C VAL A 98 -9.36 -1.78 -11.49
N ARG A 99 -10.23 -1.06 -10.76
CA ARG A 99 -10.94 0.11 -11.31
C ARG A 99 -10.45 1.38 -10.64
N LYS A 100 -10.11 2.38 -11.43
CA LYS A 100 -9.72 3.70 -10.93
C LYS A 100 -10.97 4.57 -10.79
N THR A 101 -11.75 4.28 -9.75
CA THR A 101 -12.95 5.04 -9.43
C THR A 101 -12.60 6.43 -8.93
N LYS A 102 -13.60 7.25 -8.60
CA LYS A 102 -13.36 8.59 -8.08
C LYS A 102 -12.53 8.53 -6.80
N LEU A 103 -11.85 9.62 -6.50
CA LEU A 103 -11.10 9.75 -5.26
C LEU A 103 -12.07 9.87 -4.08
N VAL A 104 -11.79 9.17 -2.99
CA VAL A 104 -12.62 9.15 -1.79
C VAL A 104 -11.70 9.33 -0.58
N PRO A 105 -12.01 10.26 0.35
CA PRO A 105 -11.16 10.43 1.53
C PRO A 105 -11.21 9.19 2.41
N PRO A 106 -10.07 8.82 3.03
CA PRO A 106 -10.04 7.68 3.95
C PRO A 106 -10.86 7.99 5.21
N THR A 107 -11.37 6.93 5.86
CA THR A 107 -11.93 7.09 7.19
C THR A 107 -10.80 7.46 8.14
N ARG A 108 -11.14 8.13 9.24
CA ARG A 108 -10.14 8.50 10.25
C ARG A 108 -9.41 7.27 10.78
N ARG A 109 -10.17 6.21 11.07
CA ARG A 109 -9.59 4.97 11.59
C ARG A 109 -8.57 4.37 10.62
N TYR A 110 -8.91 4.28 9.35
CA TYR A 110 -8.00 3.75 8.32
C TYR A 110 -6.76 4.63 8.19
N LEU A 111 -6.96 5.95 8.14
CA LEU A 111 -5.86 6.89 8.01
C LEU A 111 -4.90 6.81 9.21
N ASP A 112 -5.43 6.65 10.43
CA ASP A 112 -4.58 6.50 11.62
C ASP A 112 -3.72 5.25 11.54
N ILE A 113 -4.27 4.16 10.99
CA ILE A 113 -3.50 2.93 10.77
C ILE A 113 -2.37 3.17 9.77
N VAL A 114 -2.65 3.86 8.68
CA VAL A 114 -1.63 4.17 7.66
C VAL A 114 -0.56 5.09 8.25
N LYS A 115 -0.96 6.10 9.02
CA LYS A 115 -0.02 7.01 9.70
C LYS A 115 0.91 6.26 10.64
N GLN A 116 0.37 5.32 11.41
CA GLN A 116 1.20 4.51 12.29
C GLN A 116 2.18 3.67 11.47
N GLY A 117 1.71 3.14 10.34
CA GLY A 117 2.59 2.40 9.43
C GLY A 117 3.75 3.25 8.92
N TYR A 118 3.48 4.52 8.60
CA TYR A 118 4.55 5.44 8.19
C TYR A 118 5.59 5.61 9.29
N LYS A 119 5.15 5.70 10.55
CA LYS A 119 6.07 5.77 11.69
C LYS A 119 6.86 4.46 11.84
N ASP A 120 6.18 3.34 11.77
CA ASP A 120 6.80 2.01 11.93
C ASP A 120 7.91 1.79 10.90
N CYS A 121 7.68 2.21 9.67
CA CYS A 121 8.62 2.03 8.56
C CYS A 121 9.55 3.22 8.37
N LYS A 122 9.44 4.24 9.23
CA LYS A 122 10.27 5.46 9.18
C LYS A 122 10.17 6.18 7.84
N LEU A 123 8.94 6.29 7.32
CA LEU A 123 8.67 6.99 6.07
C LEU A 123 8.38 8.47 6.34
N ASN A 124 8.68 9.31 5.35
CA ASN A 124 8.40 10.73 5.42
C ASN A 124 6.90 10.98 5.33
N ILE A 125 6.31 11.52 6.40
CA ILE A 125 4.87 11.78 6.48
C ILE A 125 4.38 12.79 5.44
N LYS A 126 5.28 13.63 4.93
CA LYS A 126 4.92 14.64 3.92
C LYS A 126 4.36 13.99 2.65
N SER A 127 4.85 12.79 2.29
CA SER A 127 4.35 12.10 1.11
C SER A 127 2.88 11.70 1.28
N LEU A 128 2.49 11.30 2.50
CA LEU A 128 1.12 10.97 2.81
C LEU A 128 0.25 12.23 2.80
N GLN A 129 0.74 13.32 3.40
CA GLN A 129 0.04 14.60 3.40
C GLN A 129 -0.22 15.09 1.98
N THR A 130 0.76 14.97 1.09
CA THR A 130 0.59 15.33 -0.31
C THR A 130 -0.50 14.50 -0.98
N ALA A 131 -0.51 13.19 -0.72
CA ALA A 131 -1.53 12.30 -1.29
C ALA A 131 -2.93 12.61 -0.78
N LEU A 132 -3.06 13.17 0.42
CA LEU A 132 -4.34 13.54 1.01
C LEU A 132 -4.92 14.85 0.46
N GLN A 133 -4.09 15.74 -0.09
CA GLN A 133 -4.55 17.03 -0.58
C GLN A 133 -5.72 16.96 -1.57
N PRO A 134 -5.70 16.08 -2.59
CA PRO A 134 -6.81 16.00 -3.53
C PRO A 134 -8.14 15.58 -2.93
N VAL A 135 -8.14 14.96 -1.74
CA VAL A 135 -9.36 14.48 -1.07
C VAL A 135 -9.71 15.25 0.20
N ALA A 136 -8.84 16.18 0.61
CA ALA A 136 -9.01 16.89 1.90
C ALA A 136 -10.32 17.64 2.00
N HIS A 137 -10.86 18.12 0.87
CA HIS A 137 -12.09 18.90 0.83
C HIS A 137 -13.33 18.06 0.48
N LEU A 138 -13.15 16.77 0.24
CA LEU A 138 -14.26 15.88 -0.13
C LEU A 138 -14.92 15.31 1.11
N GLN A 139 -16.22 15.00 0.99
CA GLN A 139 -16.98 14.30 2.02
C GLN A 139 -17.13 12.84 1.62
N ARG A 140 -17.18 12.00 2.63
CA ARG A 140 -17.40 10.57 2.42
C ARG A 140 -18.87 10.30 2.11
#